data_883990818275d8aa46304604b090867c
#
_entry.id   883990818275d8aa46304604b090867c
#
_cell.length_a   1.000
_cell.length_b   1.000
_cell.length_c   1.000
_cell.angle_alpha   90.00
_cell.angle_beta   90.00
_cell.angle_gamma   90.00
#
_symmetry.space_group_name_H-M   'P 1'
#
loop_
_entity.id
_entity.type
_entity.pdbx_description
1 polymer ?
#
loop_
_entity_poly.entity_id
_entity_poly.type
_entity_poly.pdbx_seq_one_letter_code
_entity_poly.pdbx_strand_id
1 'polypeptide(L)'
;SCKIRKTKSKFLKINTEKTNFKFIGENVVFQKQISVKGIKLNNEINFKKSQKNEKKKLINFCQQNMKSSRFDLDRRIPKHIVKRIRKKWISSYFLKLKNKEIFSIFKKKTLVGLLCVIKKKNNLIIDLIAVSKNQIGKNIGKSIIENLQIRFPKFKNIIVGTYNINKRAMNFYRNNKFKKVRSYMVYHFYER
;
A
#
# COMPACT_ATOMS: atom_id res chain seq x y z
N SER A 1 5.31 6.01 -15.57
CA SER A 1 5.33 7.08 -14.54
C SER A 1 6.76 7.37 -14.10
N CYS A 2 7.10 8.65 -13.99
CA CYS A 2 8.38 9.12 -13.47
C CYS A 2 8.23 9.53 -12.00
N LYS A 3 9.24 9.20 -11.18
CA LYS A 3 9.32 9.61 -9.77
C LYS A 3 10.56 10.48 -9.58
N ILE A 4 10.37 11.71 -9.15
CA ILE A 4 11.46 12.64 -8.87
C ILE A 4 11.58 12.82 -7.35
N ARG A 5 12.78 12.58 -6.81
CA ARG A 5 13.06 12.73 -5.38
C ARG A 5 13.03 14.21 -5.00
N LYS A 6 12.34 14.52 -3.91
CA LYS A 6 12.34 15.84 -3.30
C LYS A 6 13.65 16.01 -2.52
N THR A 7 14.60 16.76 -3.04
CA THR A 7 15.81 17.18 -2.32
C THR A 7 15.57 18.51 -1.60
N LYS A 8 16.41 18.87 -0.61
CA LYS A 8 16.28 20.12 0.17
C LYS A 8 16.55 21.38 -0.68
N SER A 9 17.21 21.24 -1.82
CA SER A 9 17.51 22.34 -2.72
C SER A 9 16.48 22.44 -3.84
N LYS A 10 15.93 23.63 -4.02
CA LYS A 10 15.02 24.12 -5.09
C LYS A 10 14.36 23.06 -5.96
N PHE A 11 13.03 23.04 -5.91
CA PHE A 11 12.19 22.23 -6.79
C PHE A 11 12.57 22.40 -8.26
N LEU A 12 13.08 21.37 -8.91
CA LEU A 12 12.92 21.23 -10.35
C LEU A 12 11.42 21.01 -10.61
N LYS A 13 10.66 22.09 -10.71
CA LYS A 13 9.34 22.05 -11.32
C LYS A 13 9.59 21.70 -12.79
N ILE A 14 9.30 20.44 -13.16
CA ILE A 14 9.17 20.14 -14.59
C ILE A 14 8.09 21.10 -15.09
N ASN A 15 8.41 21.93 -16.09
CA ASN A 15 7.42 22.76 -16.74
C ASN A 15 6.43 21.82 -17.47
N THR A 16 5.37 21.46 -16.76
CA THR A 16 4.39 20.48 -17.24
C THR A 16 3.51 21.01 -18.37
N GLU A 17 3.55 22.33 -18.63
CA GLU A 17 2.82 22.96 -19.73
C GLU A 17 3.46 22.68 -21.09
N LYS A 18 4.79 22.58 -21.13
CA LYS A 18 5.58 22.31 -22.34
C LYS A 18 5.95 20.83 -22.52
N THR A 19 5.54 19.95 -21.61
CA THR A 19 5.89 18.54 -21.65
C THR A 19 4.66 17.64 -21.54
N ASN A 20 4.80 16.40 -22.01
CA ASN A 20 3.76 15.37 -21.88
C ASN A 20 3.69 14.77 -20.46
N PHE A 21 4.45 15.32 -19.50
CA PHE A 21 4.38 14.93 -18.09
C PHE A 21 3.28 15.68 -17.36
N LYS A 22 2.42 14.94 -16.68
CA LYS A 22 1.34 15.52 -15.86
C LYS A 22 1.54 15.14 -14.41
N PHE A 23 1.59 16.14 -13.54
CA PHE A 23 1.73 15.94 -12.09
C PHE A 23 0.51 15.20 -11.52
N ILE A 24 0.75 14.17 -10.73
CA ILE A 24 -0.29 13.32 -10.11
C ILE A 24 -0.38 13.58 -8.61
N GLY A 25 0.75 13.77 -7.95
CA GLY A 25 0.79 14.00 -6.52
C GLY A 25 2.14 13.70 -5.89
N GLU A 26 2.26 14.04 -4.61
CA GLU A 26 3.43 13.71 -3.81
C GLU A 26 3.23 12.35 -3.12
N ASN A 27 4.08 11.38 -3.43
CA ASN A 27 4.14 10.11 -2.72
C ASN A 27 5.10 10.23 -1.54
N VAL A 28 4.62 10.01 -0.34
CA VAL A 28 5.37 10.05 0.92
C VAL A 28 5.70 8.64 1.35
N VAL A 29 6.98 8.39 1.61
CA VAL A 29 7.47 7.08 2.07
C VAL A 29 7.70 7.12 3.57
N PHE A 30 7.10 6.15 4.24
CA PHE A 30 7.23 5.90 5.66
C PHE A 30 8.04 4.64 5.90
N GLN A 31 8.75 4.61 7.02
CA GLN A 31 9.52 3.47 7.50
C GLN A 31 9.25 3.26 8.99
N LYS A 32 9.17 1.99 9.40
CA LYS A 32 9.12 1.55 10.78
C LYS A 32 10.10 0.41 10.97
N GLN A 33 10.91 0.48 12.02
CA GLN A 33 11.74 -0.64 12.44
C GLN A 33 10.84 -1.76 12.98
N ILE A 34 11.13 -3.01 12.62
CA ILE A 34 10.42 -4.18 13.13
C ILE A 34 10.87 -4.42 14.57
N SER A 35 9.89 -4.56 15.45
CA SER A 35 10.09 -4.97 16.85
C SER A 35 8.90 -5.80 17.27
N VAL A 36 9.15 -6.97 17.80
CA VAL A 36 8.11 -7.88 18.30
C VAL A 36 7.84 -7.69 19.80
N LYS A 37 8.69 -6.92 20.50
CA LYS A 37 8.57 -6.70 21.94
C LYS A 37 7.26 -5.96 22.27
N GLY A 38 6.48 -6.51 23.18
CA GLY A 38 5.24 -5.91 23.68
C GLY A 38 4.07 -5.97 22.73
N ILE A 39 4.15 -6.71 21.60
CA ILE A 39 3.01 -6.92 20.71
C ILE A 39 2.05 -7.94 21.35
N LYS A 40 0.81 -7.51 21.60
CA LYS A 40 -0.31 -8.38 21.93
C LYS A 40 -1.22 -8.50 20.72
N LEU A 41 -1.31 -9.70 20.13
CA LEU A 41 -2.18 -9.93 18.98
C LEU A 41 -3.65 -9.88 19.38
N ASN A 42 -4.47 -9.34 18.49
CA ASN A 42 -5.91 -9.41 18.64
C ASN A 42 -6.41 -10.78 18.13
N ASN A 43 -6.86 -11.63 19.05
CA ASN A 43 -7.32 -12.99 18.76
C ASN A 43 -8.59 -13.04 17.86
N GLU A 44 -9.34 -11.94 17.76
CA GLU A 44 -10.48 -11.85 16.83
C GLU A 44 -10.06 -11.74 15.36
N ILE A 45 -8.77 -11.43 15.11
CA ILE A 45 -8.24 -11.18 13.78
C ILE A 45 -7.43 -12.37 13.30
N ASN A 46 -7.95 -13.05 12.30
CA ASN A 46 -7.25 -14.12 11.62
C ASN A 46 -6.46 -13.54 10.43
N PHE A 47 -5.14 -13.55 10.55
CA PHE A 47 -4.19 -13.10 9.54
C PHE A 47 -3.55 -14.29 8.85
N LYS A 48 -3.98 -14.63 7.64
CA LYS A 48 -3.50 -15.82 6.93
C LYS A 48 -2.97 -15.51 5.53
N LYS A 49 -2.00 -16.29 5.07
CA LYS A 49 -1.54 -16.25 3.68
C LYS A 49 -2.67 -16.70 2.77
N SER A 50 -2.94 -15.88 1.73
CA SER A 50 -4.05 -16.12 0.81
C SER A 50 -3.77 -17.28 -0.14
N GLN A 51 -4.78 -18.07 -0.43
CA GLN A 51 -4.74 -19.19 -1.38
C GLN A 51 -5.27 -18.77 -2.76
N LYS A 52 -4.94 -19.55 -3.80
CA LYS A 52 -5.31 -19.24 -5.19
C LYS A 52 -6.83 -19.14 -5.42
N ASN A 53 -7.62 -19.92 -4.71
CA ASN A 53 -9.09 -19.89 -4.76
C ASN A 53 -9.68 -18.58 -4.21
N GLU A 54 -8.96 -17.85 -3.34
CA GLU A 54 -9.39 -16.56 -2.79
C GLU A 54 -9.15 -15.38 -3.76
N LYS A 55 -8.44 -15.61 -4.88
CA LYS A 55 -8.02 -14.56 -5.83
C LYS A 55 -9.18 -13.66 -6.28
N LYS A 56 -10.31 -14.22 -6.71
CA LYS A 56 -11.48 -13.46 -7.18
C LYS A 56 -12.06 -12.59 -6.06
N LYS A 57 -12.18 -13.14 -4.85
CA LYS A 57 -12.65 -12.44 -3.65
C LYS A 57 -11.76 -11.25 -3.29
N LEU A 58 -10.43 -11.43 -3.36
CA LEU A 58 -9.47 -10.37 -3.02
C LEU A 58 -9.41 -9.27 -4.08
N ILE A 59 -9.56 -9.61 -5.37
CA ILE A 59 -9.69 -8.60 -6.43
C ILE A 59 -10.90 -7.71 -6.18
N ASN A 60 -12.08 -8.30 -5.91
CA ASN A 60 -13.30 -7.56 -5.63
C ASN A 60 -13.15 -6.70 -4.37
N PHE A 61 -12.58 -7.26 -3.29
CA PHE A 61 -12.31 -6.53 -2.06
C PHE A 61 -11.43 -5.30 -2.31
N CYS A 62 -10.34 -5.47 -3.07
CA CYS A 62 -9.44 -4.37 -3.43
C CYS A 62 -10.17 -3.27 -4.24
N GLN A 63 -11.00 -3.66 -5.22
CA GLN A 63 -11.75 -2.71 -6.05
C GLN A 63 -12.74 -1.87 -5.24
N GLN A 64 -13.37 -2.46 -4.23
CA GLN A 64 -14.36 -1.78 -3.37
C GLN A 64 -13.72 -0.86 -2.33
N ASN A 65 -12.57 -1.25 -1.78
CA ASN A 65 -11.98 -0.62 -0.60
C ASN A 65 -10.75 0.26 -0.88
N MET A 66 -10.18 0.23 -2.10
CA MET A 66 -9.04 1.04 -2.49
C MET A 66 -9.44 2.14 -3.48
N LYS A 67 -9.20 3.43 -3.11
CA LYS A 67 -9.58 4.59 -3.93
C LYS A 67 -8.53 5.71 -3.96
N SER A 68 -7.27 5.42 -3.61
CA SER A 68 -6.25 6.47 -3.47
C SER A 68 -4.89 6.10 -4.08
N SER A 69 -4.88 5.24 -5.10
CA SER A 69 -3.66 4.98 -5.88
C SER A 69 -3.40 6.13 -6.87
N ARG A 70 -2.17 6.22 -7.40
CA ARG A 70 -1.83 7.18 -8.46
C ARG A 70 -2.78 7.11 -9.67
N PHE A 71 -3.31 5.93 -9.96
CA PHE A 71 -4.23 5.70 -11.05
C PHE A 71 -5.64 6.24 -10.75
N ASP A 72 -6.02 6.29 -9.46
CA ASP A 72 -7.27 6.92 -9.03
C ASP A 72 -7.17 8.45 -9.01
N LEU A 73 -5.99 8.97 -8.73
CA LEU A 73 -5.72 10.41 -8.67
C LEU A 73 -5.63 11.04 -10.06
N ASP A 74 -5.33 10.26 -11.07
CA ASP A 74 -5.28 10.74 -12.45
C ASP A 74 -6.63 10.62 -13.14
N ARG A 75 -7.36 11.74 -13.24
CA ARG A 75 -8.70 11.81 -13.86
C ARG A 75 -8.72 11.44 -15.35
N ARG A 76 -7.57 11.45 -16.03
CA ARG A 76 -7.43 11.05 -17.44
C ARG A 76 -7.47 9.55 -17.65
N ILE A 77 -7.28 8.77 -16.58
CA ILE A 77 -7.34 7.31 -16.66
C ILE A 77 -8.78 6.85 -16.41
N PRO A 78 -9.46 6.25 -17.41
CA PRO A 78 -10.83 5.77 -17.27
C PRO A 78 -10.96 4.76 -16.12
N LYS A 79 -12.08 4.79 -15.42
CA LYS A 79 -12.33 3.92 -14.25
C LYS A 79 -12.20 2.42 -14.54
N HIS A 80 -12.59 1.97 -15.75
CA HIS A 80 -12.46 0.58 -16.16
C HIS A 80 -10.99 0.15 -16.30
N ILE A 81 -10.12 1.05 -16.78
CA ILE A 81 -8.67 0.82 -16.86
C ILE A 81 -8.09 0.70 -15.44
N VAL A 82 -8.47 1.59 -14.52
CA VAL A 82 -8.03 1.49 -13.10
C VAL A 82 -8.45 0.16 -12.48
N LYS A 83 -9.69 -0.32 -12.75
CA LYS A 83 -10.14 -1.64 -12.30
C LYS A 83 -9.29 -2.77 -12.90
N ARG A 84 -8.94 -2.68 -14.21
CA ARG A 84 -8.08 -3.66 -14.88
C ARG A 84 -6.67 -3.69 -14.29
N ILE A 85 -6.08 -2.52 -14.01
CA ILE A 85 -4.77 -2.40 -13.34
C ILE A 85 -4.80 -3.07 -11.96
N ARG A 86 -5.81 -2.79 -11.13
CA ARG A 86 -5.94 -3.43 -9.80
C ARG A 86 -6.09 -4.95 -9.91
N LYS A 87 -6.89 -5.44 -10.87
CA LYS A 87 -7.02 -6.88 -11.13
C LYS A 87 -5.66 -7.50 -11.47
N LYS A 88 -4.89 -6.90 -12.39
CA LYS A 88 -3.53 -7.35 -12.74
C LYS A 88 -2.59 -7.27 -11.52
N TRP A 89 -2.65 -6.20 -10.74
CA TRP A 89 -1.82 -6.01 -9.56
C TRP A 89 -2.04 -7.13 -8.53
N ILE A 90 -3.27 -7.35 -8.08
CA ILE A 90 -3.59 -8.45 -7.15
C ILE A 90 -3.24 -9.81 -7.76
N SER A 91 -3.54 -10.03 -9.05
CA SER A 91 -3.23 -11.30 -9.73
C SER A 91 -1.73 -11.62 -9.72
N SER A 92 -0.86 -10.62 -9.79
CA SER A 92 0.59 -10.81 -9.77
C SER A 92 1.12 -11.45 -8.47
N TYR A 93 0.37 -11.37 -7.37
CA TYR A 93 0.71 -11.99 -6.10
C TYR A 93 0.42 -13.49 -6.04
N PHE A 94 -0.32 -14.01 -7.01
CA PHE A 94 -0.60 -15.44 -7.16
C PHE A 94 0.32 -16.15 -8.19
N LEU A 95 1.29 -15.43 -8.77
CA LEU A 95 2.33 -15.94 -9.67
C LEU A 95 3.52 -16.41 -8.82
N LYS A 96 3.43 -17.36 -7.97
CA LYS A 96 4.48 -18.04 -7.17
C LYS A 96 5.88 -17.35 -7.11
N LEU A 97 5.92 -16.01 -7.07
CA LEU A 97 7.16 -15.24 -6.95
C LEU A 97 7.67 -15.29 -5.50
N LYS A 98 8.90 -15.76 -5.29
CA LYS A 98 9.51 -15.95 -3.93
C LYS A 98 9.51 -14.70 -3.06
N ASN A 99 9.51 -13.50 -3.66
CA ASN A 99 9.59 -12.23 -2.96
C ASN A 99 8.25 -11.54 -2.73
N LYS A 100 7.12 -12.11 -3.20
CA LYS A 100 5.77 -11.52 -3.06
C LYS A 100 4.87 -12.41 -2.23
N GLU A 101 4.16 -11.80 -1.29
CA GLU A 101 3.14 -12.50 -0.50
C GLU A 101 1.88 -11.63 -0.37
N ILE A 102 0.74 -12.30 -0.33
CA ILE A 102 -0.57 -11.69 -0.13
C ILE A 102 -1.25 -12.37 1.05
N PHE A 103 -1.90 -11.55 1.90
CA PHE A 103 -2.57 -12.01 3.10
C PHE A 103 -4.01 -11.54 3.10
N SER A 104 -4.91 -12.45 3.48
CA SER A 104 -6.30 -12.20 3.79
C SER A 104 -6.47 -12.01 5.28
N ILE A 105 -7.17 -10.96 5.67
CA ILE A 105 -7.45 -10.65 7.06
C ILE A 105 -8.93 -10.83 7.32
N PHE A 106 -9.26 -11.73 8.24
CA PHE A 106 -10.63 -12.02 8.62
C PHE A 106 -10.92 -11.59 10.06
N LYS A 107 -12.11 -11.08 10.29
CA LYS A 107 -12.72 -11.00 11.63
C LYS A 107 -13.88 -11.98 11.64
N LYS A 108 -13.81 -13.00 12.52
CA LYS A 108 -14.66 -14.19 12.43
C LYS A 108 -14.56 -14.80 11.01
N LYS A 109 -15.67 -14.97 10.29
CA LYS A 109 -15.71 -15.49 8.90
C LYS A 109 -15.68 -14.38 7.82
N THR A 110 -15.69 -13.10 8.23
CA THR A 110 -15.80 -11.96 7.31
C THR A 110 -14.41 -11.46 6.88
N LEU A 111 -14.18 -11.30 5.58
CA LEU A 111 -12.97 -10.66 5.05
C LEU A 111 -13.03 -9.16 5.34
N VAL A 112 -12.12 -8.68 6.19
CA VAL A 112 -12.06 -7.29 6.66
C VAL A 112 -10.82 -6.55 6.20
N GLY A 113 -9.83 -7.24 5.67
CA GLY A 113 -8.59 -6.62 5.20
C GLY A 113 -7.83 -7.46 4.18
N LEU A 114 -6.92 -6.80 3.51
CA LEU A 114 -6.01 -7.34 2.51
C LEU A 114 -4.65 -6.68 2.67
N LEU A 115 -3.58 -7.47 2.62
CA LEU A 115 -2.21 -6.99 2.66
C LEU A 115 -1.37 -7.66 1.57
N CYS A 116 -0.69 -6.87 0.76
CA CYS A 116 0.32 -7.33 -0.19
C CYS A 116 1.70 -6.82 0.24
N VAL A 117 2.66 -7.72 0.33
CA VAL A 117 4.03 -7.39 0.72
C VAL A 117 5.04 -7.86 -0.32
N ILE A 118 6.13 -7.10 -0.45
CA ILE A 118 7.30 -7.46 -1.25
C ILE A 118 8.49 -7.55 -0.28
N LYS A 119 9.18 -8.68 -0.31
CA LYS A 119 10.43 -8.91 0.44
C LYS A 119 11.61 -8.41 -0.38
N LYS A 120 12.36 -7.44 0.13
CA LYS A 120 13.49 -6.85 -0.60
C LYS A 120 14.66 -6.60 0.35
N LYS A 121 15.73 -7.40 0.23
CA LYS A 121 16.87 -7.38 1.17
C LYS A 121 16.36 -7.48 2.62
N ASN A 122 16.72 -6.54 3.47
CA ASN A 122 16.33 -6.49 4.87
C ASN A 122 15.01 -5.75 5.14
N ASN A 123 14.22 -5.43 4.09
CA ASN A 123 13.01 -4.63 4.21
C ASN A 123 11.78 -5.40 3.72
N LEU A 124 10.67 -5.24 4.44
CA LEU A 124 9.33 -5.56 3.96
C LEU A 124 8.69 -4.31 3.37
N ILE A 125 8.26 -4.37 2.14
CA ILE A 125 7.55 -3.28 1.48
C ILE A 125 6.07 -3.62 1.50
N ILE A 126 5.27 -2.80 2.17
CA ILE A 126 3.81 -2.84 2.01
C ILE A 126 3.51 -2.22 0.65
N ASP A 127 3.21 -3.09 -0.32
CA ASP A 127 2.86 -2.69 -1.69
C ASP A 127 1.40 -2.27 -1.78
N LEU A 128 0.53 -2.93 -1.00
CA LEU A 128 -0.88 -2.58 -0.87
C LEU A 128 -1.40 -3.03 0.51
N ILE A 129 -2.17 -2.16 1.16
CA ILE A 129 -2.96 -2.46 2.34
C ILE A 129 -4.34 -1.86 2.17
N ALA A 130 -5.36 -2.64 2.43
CA ALA A 130 -6.75 -2.18 2.41
C ALA A 130 -7.52 -2.79 3.58
N VAL A 131 -8.38 -1.97 4.18
CA VAL A 131 -9.32 -2.37 5.24
C VAL A 131 -10.72 -2.04 4.76
N SER A 132 -11.69 -2.92 5.03
CA SER A 132 -13.09 -2.71 4.71
C SER A 132 -13.61 -1.42 5.34
N LYS A 133 -14.42 -0.66 4.60
CA LYS A 133 -14.89 0.67 5.01
C LYS A 133 -15.59 0.67 6.36
N ASN A 134 -16.42 -0.33 6.62
CA ASN A 134 -17.17 -0.51 7.87
C ASN A 134 -16.32 -0.99 9.07
N GLN A 135 -15.04 -1.27 8.83
CA GLN A 135 -14.06 -1.69 9.85
C GLN A 135 -12.97 -0.64 10.10
N ILE A 136 -13.08 0.52 9.46
CA ILE A 136 -12.17 1.65 9.69
C ILE A 136 -12.39 2.17 11.11
N GLY A 137 -11.30 2.54 11.79
CA GLY A 137 -11.34 2.97 13.20
C GLY A 137 -11.35 1.83 14.23
N LYS A 138 -11.57 0.57 13.80
CA LYS A 138 -11.66 -0.61 14.68
C LYS A 138 -10.34 -1.35 14.85
N ASN A 139 -9.21 -0.66 14.77
CA ASN A 139 -7.84 -1.19 14.96
C ASN A 139 -7.40 -2.31 14.01
N ILE A 140 -8.18 -2.63 12.96
CA ILE A 140 -7.80 -3.70 11.99
C ILE A 140 -6.46 -3.38 11.33
N GLY A 141 -6.24 -2.14 10.92
CA GLY A 141 -4.97 -1.72 10.32
C GLY A 141 -3.78 -1.89 11.27
N LYS A 142 -3.95 -1.56 12.57
CA LYS A 142 -2.94 -1.77 13.60
C LYS A 142 -2.62 -3.26 13.74
N SER A 143 -3.65 -4.10 13.88
CA SER A 143 -3.47 -5.56 13.96
C SER A 143 -2.76 -6.14 12.73
N ILE A 144 -2.99 -5.60 11.52
CA ILE A 144 -2.26 -6.01 10.32
C ILE A 144 -0.75 -5.72 10.46
N ILE A 145 -0.38 -4.53 10.96
CA ILE A 145 1.03 -4.15 11.14
C ILE A 145 1.69 -5.00 12.23
N GLU A 146 0.98 -5.28 13.31
CA GLU A 146 1.46 -6.13 14.41
C GLU A 146 1.71 -7.57 13.95
N ASN A 147 0.75 -8.18 13.26
CA ASN A 147 0.90 -9.52 12.68
C ASN A 147 2.06 -9.58 11.65
N LEU A 148 2.24 -8.52 10.86
CA LEU A 148 3.33 -8.45 9.90
C LEU A 148 4.70 -8.47 10.61
N GLN A 149 4.85 -7.78 11.73
CA GLN A 149 6.08 -7.77 12.52
C GLN A 149 6.39 -9.16 13.12
N ILE A 150 5.38 -9.81 13.71
CA ILE A 150 5.54 -11.15 14.31
C ILE A 150 5.86 -12.18 13.24
N ARG A 151 5.22 -12.09 12.07
CA ARG A 151 5.43 -13.07 10.99
C ARG A 151 6.79 -12.95 10.31
N PHE A 152 7.38 -11.76 10.35
CA PHE A 152 8.63 -11.46 9.64
C PHE A 152 9.70 -10.84 10.55
N PRO A 153 10.04 -11.45 11.70
CA PRO A 153 10.95 -10.85 12.69
C PRO A 153 12.38 -10.69 12.16
N LYS A 154 12.77 -11.46 11.14
CA LYS A 154 14.12 -11.41 10.53
C LYS A 154 14.35 -10.17 9.65
N PHE A 155 13.30 -9.44 9.27
CA PHE A 155 13.45 -8.20 8.51
C PHE A 155 13.70 -7.03 9.45
N LYS A 156 14.50 -6.04 8.99
CA LYS A 156 14.83 -4.86 9.80
C LYS A 156 13.73 -3.82 9.80
N ASN A 157 13.10 -3.59 8.65
CA ASN A 157 12.16 -2.50 8.49
C ASN A 157 10.91 -2.88 7.69
N ILE A 158 9.81 -2.19 8.00
CA ILE A 158 8.63 -2.10 7.15
C ILE A 158 8.67 -0.74 6.44
N ILE A 159 8.52 -0.76 5.11
CA ILE A 159 8.49 0.43 4.27
C ILE A 159 7.13 0.50 3.58
N VAL A 160 6.53 1.69 3.51
CA VAL A 160 5.27 1.90 2.82
C VAL A 160 5.23 3.27 2.17
N GLY A 161 4.60 3.36 0.99
CA GLY A 161 4.33 4.62 0.31
C GLY A 161 2.84 4.95 0.31
N THR A 162 2.51 6.23 0.55
CA THR A 162 1.15 6.75 0.37
C THR A 162 1.19 8.15 -0.23
N TYR A 163 0.07 8.61 -0.80
CA TYR A 163 0.00 9.97 -1.32
C TYR A 163 -0.34 10.97 -0.20
N ASN A 164 0.24 12.16 -0.26
CA ASN A 164 0.04 13.24 0.72
C ASN A 164 -1.42 13.67 0.85
N ILE A 165 -2.21 13.52 -0.22
CA ILE A 165 -3.65 13.77 -0.23
C ILE A 165 -4.42 12.73 0.61
N ASN A 166 -3.88 11.54 0.81
CA ASN A 166 -4.48 10.51 1.66
C ASN A 166 -4.15 10.77 3.14
N LYS A 167 -4.76 11.83 3.69
CA LYS A 167 -4.52 12.27 5.08
C LYS A 167 -4.78 11.15 6.10
N ARG A 168 -5.79 10.31 5.85
CA ARG A 168 -6.10 9.18 6.72
C ARG A 168 -4.96 8.17 6.79
N ALA A 169 -4.40 7.76 5.66
CA ALA A 169 -3.25 6.85 5.64
C ALA A 169 -2.01 7.51 6.25
N MET A 170 -1.77 8.79 5.98
CA MET A 170 -0.68 9.55 6.59
C MET A 170 -0.75 9.52 8.13
N ASN A 171 -1.93 9.81 8.69
CA ASN A 171 -2.14 9.79 10.13
C ASN A 171 -2.06 8.36 10.70
N PHE A 172 -2.63 7.38 9.99
CA PHE A 172 -2.52 5.97 10.37
C PHE A 172 -1.06 5.53 10.53
N TYR A 173 -0.19 5.83 9.56
CA TYR A 173 1.23 5.45 9.65
C TYR A 173 1.94 6.18 10.80
N ARG A 174 1.71 7.48 10.98
CA ARG A 174 2.29 8.25 12.11
C ARG A 174 1.86 7.66 13.46
N ASN A 175 0.57 7.41 13.65
CA ASN A 175 0.02 6.84 14.90
C ASN A 175 0.55 5.42 15.17
N ASN A 176 0.93 4.67 14.12
CA ASN A 176 1.59 3.37 14.25
C ASN A 176 3.13 3.46 14.29
N LYS A 177 3.67 4.64 14.66
CA LYS A 177 5.11 4.89 14.88
C LYS A 177 5.97 4.72 13.62
N PHE A 178 5.41 4.91 12.43
CA PHE A 178 6.19 5.04 11.22
C PHE A 178 6.76 6.46 11.10
N LYS A 179 8.04 6.58 10.73
CA LYS A 179 8.71 7.85 10.45
C LYS A 179 8.72 8.12 8.95
N LYS A 180 8.44 9.37 8.54
CA LYS A 180 8.62 9.81 7.16
C LYS A 180 10.12 9.82 6.85
N VAL A 181 10.53 9.11 5.79
CA VAL A 181 11.95 9.02 5.39
C VAL A 181 12.24 9.76 4.10
N ARG A 182 11.28 9.88 3.19
CA ARG A 182 11.44 10.59 1.91
C ARG A 182 10.10 10.86 1.25
N SER A 183 10.12 11.68 0.21
CA SER A 183 8.98 11.86 -0.68
C SER A 183 9.41 12.01 -2.13
N TYR A 184 8.48 11.76 -3.04
CA TYR A 184 8.65 11.84 -4.48
C TYR A 184 7.48 12.56 -5.11
N MET A 185 7.76 13.46 -6.03
CA MET A 185 6.78 13.96 -6.98
C MET A 185 6.54 12.89 -8.03
N VAL A 186 5.28 12.57 -8.29
CA VAL A 186 4.87 11.52 -9.24
C VAL A 186 4.21 12.18 -10.43
N TYR A 187 4.71 11.85 -11.62
CA TYR A 187 4.19 12.31 -12.90
C TYR A 187 3.78 11.11 -13.75
N HIS A 188 2.74 11.26 -14.55
CA HIS A 188 2.44 10.37 -15.65
C HIS A 188 2.87 11.04 -16.96
N PHE A 189 3.43 10.25 -17.87
CA PHE A 189 3.74 10.64 -19.24
C PHE A 189 2.59 10.18 -20.14
N TYR A 190 2.18 11.04 -21.06
CA TYR A 190 1.19 10.76 -22.08
C TYR A 190 1.82 11.00 -23.45
N GLU A 191 1.83 9.99 -24.31
CA GLU A 191 2.13 10.17 -25.72
C GLU A 191 1.06 11.05 -26.37
N ARG A 192 1.47 11.93 -27.28
CA ARG A 192 0.55 12.75 -28.09
C ARG A 192 -0.09 11.90 -29.15
#